data_ff8f7dffc6fc6c9ab5eea697da3b132d
#
_entry.id   ff8f7dffc6fc6c9ab5eea697da3b132d
#
_cell.length_a   1.000
_cell.length_b   1.000
_cell.length_c   1.000
_cell.angle_alpha   90.00
_cell.angle_beta   90.00
_cell.angle_gamma   90.00
#
_symmetry.space_group_name_H-M   'P 1'
#
loop_
_entity.id
_entity.type
_entity.pdbx_description
1 polymer ?
#
loop_
_entity_poly.entity_id
_entity_poly.type
_entity_poly.pdbx_seq_one_letter_code
_entity_poly.pdbx_strand_id
1 'polypeptide(L)'
;LGGGYSINNHIDRILVSENYYSNYSFDNKGLFVPSAELFFLYREPGSLCGVEAGIAYYNKTARVRYEDRNELNYTLSTRYHHLGLAAYLNLYPFRSRNSLHVSLGGRIGANLSPDNLSYTGNQEDEKFSALGYPGVKETERLLRDKLKGRPDAALGGGIGYEFPFGMTVDLRYHYSLTNSIKTETNTYNWVEQDNHNQQIELTVGYMIKIK
;
A
#
# COMPACT_ATOMS: atom_id res chain seq x y z
N LEU A 1 -3.61 -7.78 -14.97
CA LEU A 1 -4.49 -7.36 -13.88
C LEU A 1 -4.19 -8.17 -12.64
N GLY A 2 -4.24 -7.54 -11.47
CA GLY A 2 -3.92 -8.21 -10.24
C GLY A 2 -4.67 -7.67 -9.05
N GLY A 3 -4.32 -8.19 -7.91
CA GLY A 3 -4.77 -7.71 -6.64
C GLY A 3 -3.81 -8.18 -5.55
N GLY A 4 -3.77 -7.46 -4.46
CA GLY A 4 -2.83 -7.73 -3.40
C GLY A 4 -3.38 -7.40 -2.03
N TYR A 5 -2.63 -7.81 -1.03
CA TYR A 5 -2.84 -7.44 0.35
C TYR A 5 -1.84 -6.36 0.73
N SER A 6 -2.34 -5.19 1.11
CA SER A 6 -1.53 -4.01 1.45
C SER A 6 -1.70 -3.69 2.93
N ILE A 7 -0.60 -3.50 3.64
CA ILE A 7 -0.57 -3.11 5.04
C ILE A 7 0.46 -1.98 5.24
N ASN A 8 0.17 -1.05 6.11
CA ASN A 8 1.08 0.01 6.50
C ASN A 8 1.63 -0.25 7.90
N ASN A 9 2.93 -0.26 8.04
CA ASN A 9 3.58 -0.41 9.33
C ASN A 9 3.43 0.87 10.15
N HIS A 10 3.18 0.71 11.45
CA HIS A 10 3.22 1.80 12.43
C HIS A 10 2.27 2.98 12.20
N ILE A 11 1.19 2.81 11.42
CA ILE A 11 0.20 3.87 11.23
C ILE A 11 -0.51 4.23 12.54
N ASP A 12 -0.63 3.30 13.46
CA ASP A 12 -1.13 3.49 14.81
C ASP A 12 -0.36 4.59 15.56
N ARG A 13 0.95 4.65 15.36
CA ARG A 13 1.83 5.64 15.99
C ARG A 13 1.65 7.06 15.46
N ILE A 14 1.03 7.23 14.29
CA ILE A 14 0.68 8.56 13.75
C ILE A 14 -0.49 9.17 14.53
N LEU A 15 -1.35 8.35 15.11
CA LEU A 15 -2.61 8.78 15.71
C LEU A 15 -2.53 9.03 17.21
N VAL A 16 -1.52 8.47 17.91
CA VAL A 16 -1.44 8.54 19.37
C VAL A 16 0.00 8.76 19.83
N SER A 17 0.17 9.66 20.81
CA SER A 17 1.46 9.88 21.47
C SER A 17 1.90 8.63 22.23
N GLU A 18 3.20 8.32 22.22
CA GLU A 18 3.79 7.17 22.93
C GLU A 18 3.42 7.10 24.43
N ASN A 19 3.14 8.23 25.07
CA ASN A 19 2.77 8.30 26.47
C ASN A 19 1.37 7.73 26.80
N TYR A 20 0.55 7.43 25.79
CA TYR A 20 -0.82 6.93 25.96
C TYR A 20 -0.98 5.44 25.65
N TYR A 21 0.08 4.74 25.22
CA TYR A 21 0.04 3.33 24.78
C TYR A 21 -0.46 2.34 25.82
N SER A 22 -0.31 2.61 27.08
CA SER A 22 -0.61 1.64 28.14
C SER A 22 -2.10 1.34 28.36
N ASN A 23 -3.00 2.15 27.74
CA ASN A 23 -4.44 2.09 28.01
C ASN A 23 -5.33 1.82 26.81
N TYR A 24 -4.76 1.53 25.64
CA TYR A 24 -5.48 1.44 24.37
C TYR A 24 -5.16 0.14 23.65
N SER A 25 -6.12 -0.37 22.91
CA SER A 25 -5.90 -1.43 21.93
C SER A 25 -5.91 -0.87 20.52
N PHE A 26 -4.91 -1.23 19.74
CA PHE A 26 -4.83 -0.92 18.31
C PHE A 26 -4.83 -2.20 17.50
N ASP A 27 -5.60 -2.22 16.45
CA ASP A 27 -5.62 -3.29 15.48
C ASP A 27 -5.28 -2.69 14.10
N ASN A 28 -4.05 -2.92 13.66
CA ASN A 28 -3.58 -2.49 12.34
C ASN A 28 -3.77 -3.62 11.34
N LYS A 29 -4.74 -3.46 10.44
CA LYS A 29 -5.07 -4.46 9.41
C LYS A 29 -4.75 -3.96 8.03
N GLY A 30 -4.18 -4.86 7.23
CA GLY A 30 -4.10 -4.66 5.80
C GLY A 30 -5.46 -4.87 5.12
N LEU A 31 -5.54 -4.38 3.89
CA LEU A 31 -6.72 -4.50 3.05
C LEU A 31 -6.35 -5.10 1.71
N PHE A 32 -7.29 -5.82 1.12
CA PHE A 32 -7.18 -6.26 -0.27
C PHE A 32 -7.35 -5.06 -1.20
N VAL A 33 -6.47 -4.98 -2.21
CA VAL A 33 -6.42 -3.88 -3.17
C VAL A 33 -6.24 -4.39 -4.59
N PRO A 34 -6.94 -3.82 -5.56
CA PRO A 34 -6.72 -4.11 -6.97
C PRO A 34 -5.45 -3.43 -7.48
N SER A 35 -4.84 -4.03 -8.49
CA SER A 35 -3.74 -3.46 -9.28
C SER A 35 -3.92 -3.72 -10.76
N ALA A 36 -3.28 -2.89 -11.59
CA ALA A 36 -3.24 -3.05 -13.02
C ALA A 36 -1.87 -2.60 -13.55
N GLU A 37 -1.28 -3.40 -14.40
CA GLU A 37 0.06 -3.18 -14.91
C GLU A 37 0.07 -3.37 -16.43
N LEU A 38 0.87 -2.55 -17.10
CA LEU A 38 1.15 -2.67 -18.54
C LEU A 38 2.67 -2.63 -18.69
N PHE A 39 3.25 -3.77 -19.05
CA PHE A 39 4.70 -3.93 -19.18
C PHE A 39 5.14 -4.23 -20.59
N PHE A 40 6.36 -3.81 -20.88
CA PHE A 40 7.16 -4.26 -21.99
C PHE A 40 8.25 -5.18 -21.45
N LEU A 41 8.28 -6.43 -21.93
CA LEU A 41 9.30 -7.41 -21.58
C LEU A 41 10.28 -7.56 -22.74
N TYR A 42 11.56 -7.31 -22.50
CA TYR A 42 12.64 -7.61 -23.40
C TYR A 42 13.46 -8.79 -22.89
N ARG A 43 13.54 -9.83 -23.71
CA ARG A 43 14.37 -11.02 -23.42
C ARG A 43 14.90 -11.61 -24.71
N GLU A 44 16.21 -11.77 -24.81
CA GLU A 44 16.84 -12.48 -25.92
C GLU A 44 16.54 -13.98 -25.86
N PRO A 45 16.32 -14.66 -27.00
CA PRO A 45 16.12 -16.09 -27.05
C PRO A 45 17.27 -16.85 -26.38
N GLY A 46 16.95 -17.73 -25.43
CA GLY A 46 17.95 -18.50 -24.67
C GLY A 46 18.69 -17.72 -23.57
N SER A 47 18.39 -16.42 -23.38
CA SER A 47 18.93 -15.65 -22.28
C SER A 47 18.40 -16.13 -20.93
N LEU A 48 19.27 -16.07 -19.91
CA LEU A 48 18.89 -16.26 -18.51
C LEU A 48 18.22 -15.03 -17.93
N CYS A 49 18.36 -13.87 -18.57
CA CYS A 49 17.87 -12.60 -18.07
C CYS A 49 16.87 -11.98 -19.03
N GLY A 50 15.86 -11.32 -18.50
CA GLY A 50 14.95 -10.44 -19.20
C GLY A 50 14.74 -9.17 -18.39
N VAL A 51 14.41 -8.08 -19.06
CA VAL A 51 14.07 -6.80 -18.44
C VAL A 51 12.62 -6.49 -18.72
N GLU A 52 11.89 -6.20 -17.69
CA GLU A 52 10.49 -5.80 -17.72
C GLU A 52 10.38 -4.36 -17.23
N ALA A 53 9.73 -3.49 -17.99
CA ALA A 53 9.49 -2.12 -17.59
C ALA A 53 8.14 -1.63 -18.11
N GLY A 54 7.45 -0.80 -17.32
CA GLY A 54 6.13 -0.35 -17.71
C GLY A 54 5.47 0.59 -16.73
N ILE A 55 4.15 0.70 -16.90
CA ILE A 55 3.27 1.54 -16.08
C ILE A 55 2.51 0.63 -15.13
N ALA A 56 2.46 1.03 -13.86
CA ALA A 56 1.75 0.31 -12.81
C ALA A 56 0.75 1.25 -12.10
N TYR A 57 -0.49 0.78 -11.98
CA TYR A 57 -1.48 1.33 -11.08
C TYR A 57 -1.65 0.40 -9.89
N TYR A 58 -1.51 0.94 -8.70
CA TYR A 58 -1.62 0.17 -7.46
C TYR A 58 -2.15 1.03 -6.31
N ASN A 59 -2.60 0.37 -5.26
CA ASN A 59 -3.13 1.04 -4.10
C ASN A 59 -2.31 0.72 -2.85
N LYS A 60 -2.16 1.72 -1.99
CA LYS A 60 -1.66 1.55 -0.63
C LYS A 60 -2.81 1.79 0.34
N THR A 61 -2.94 0.90 1.31
CA THR A 61 -4.00 1.01 2.30
C THR A 61 -3.46 0.82 3.69
N ALA A 62 -4.16 1.42 4.63
CA ALA A 62 -4.00 1.13 6.04
C ALA A 62 -5.35 1.23 6.73
N ARG A 63 -5.57 0.40 7.72
CA ARG A 63 -6.73 0.48 8.60
C ARG A 63 -6.26 0.35 10.04
N VAL A 64 -6.60 1.33 10.85
CA VAL A 64 -6.37 1.33 12.29
C VAL A 64 -7.71 1.35 12.99
N ARG A 65 -7.91 0.41 13.88
CA ARG A 65 -9.01 0.41 14.84
C ARG A 65 -8.46 0.73 16.22
N TYR A 66 -9.06 1.69 16.85
CA TYR A 66 -8.78 2.11 18.20
C TYR A 66 -9.96 1.77 19.10
N GLU A 67 -9.67 1.35 20.32
CA GLU A 67 -10.66 1.14 21.38
C GLU A 67 -10.02 1.41 22.73
N ASP A 68 -10.69 2.21 23.57
CA ASP A 68 -10.24 2.51 24.91
C ASP A 68 -11.10 1.83 25.99
N ARG A 69 -10.70 1.98 27.26
CA ARG A 69 -11.42 1.40 28.40
C ARG A 69 -12.80 2.01 28.64
N ASN A 70 -13.07 3.19 28.10
CA ASN A 70 -14.35 3.88 28.22
C ASN A 70 -15.29 3.53 27.05
N GLU A 71 -14.90 2.51 26.25
CA GLU A 71 -15.62 2.07 25.05
C GLU A 71 -15.65 3.12 23.92
N LEU A 72 -14.84 4.18 24.00
CA LEU A 72 -14.60 5.05 22.87
C LEU A 72 -13.87 4.25 21.80
N ASN A 73 -14.45 4.16 20.63
CA ASN A 73 -13.83 3.46 19.52
C ASN A 73 -13.90 4.28 18.24
N TYR A 74 -12.89 4.11 17.39
CA TYR A 74 -12.92 4.64 16.05
C TYR A 74 -12.11 3.76 15.09
N THR A 75 -12.43 3.89 13.83
CA THR A 75 -11.68 3.25 12.74
C THR A 75 -11.26 4.32 11.75
N LEU A 76 -9.96 4.40 11.50
CA LEU A 76 -9.36 5.19 10.45
C LEU A 76 -8.94 4.26 9.32
N SER A 77 -9.34 4.57 8.10
CA SER A 77 -8.90 3.84 6.91
C SER A 77 -8.39 4.80 5.85
N THR A 78 -7.26 4.47 5.24
CA THR A 78 -6.71 5.21 4.10
C THR A 78 -6.63 4.29 2.89
N ARG A 79 -6.86 4.84 1.70
CA ARG A 79 -6.68 4.15 0.42
C ARG A 79 -6.11 5.12 -0.59
N TYR A 80 -4.80 5.08 -0.76
CA TYR A 80 -4.11 5.95 -1.69
C TYR A 80 -3.88 5.25 -3.02
N HIS A 81 -4.33 5.88 -4.10
CA HIS A 81 -4.17 5.40 -5.46
C HIS A 81 -2.89 5.95 -6.07
N HIS A 82 -2.05 5.07 -6.58
CA HIS A 82 -0.77 5.43 -7.19
C HIS A 82 -0.77 5.04 -8.66
N LEU A 83 -0.21 5.92 -9.47
CA LEU A 83 0.14 5.63 -10.86
C LEU A 83 1.63 5.95 -11.04
N GLY A 84 2.36 5.03 -11.62
CA GLY A 84 3.79 5.19 -11.74
C GLY A 84 4.46 4.27 -12.73
N LEU A 85 5.77 4.21 -12.62
CA LEU A 85 6.63 3.35 -13.41
C LEU A 85 7.13 2.19 -12.55
N ALA A 86 7.26 1.02 -13.14
CA ALA A 86 7.87 -0.13 -12.53
C ALA A 86 8.87 -0.78 -13.49
N ALA A 87 9.95 -1.33 -12.93
CA ALA A 87 10.95 -2.05 -13.70
C ALA A 87 11.49 -3.23 -12.89
N TYR A 88 11.64 -4.37 -13.56
CA TYR A 88 12.15 -5.60 -12.95
C TYR A 88 13.16 -6.29 -13.86
N LEU A 89 14.17 -6.88 -13.23
CA LEU A 89 15.05 -7.85 -13.82
C LEU A 89 14.48 -9.24 -13.55
N ASN A 90 14.17 -9.99 -14.59
CA ASN A 90 13.64 -11.35 -14.52
C ASN A 90 14.76 -12.35 -14.81
N LEU A 91 14.99 -13.30 -13.90
CA LEU A 91 15.94 -14.38 -14.04
C LEU A 91 15.22 -15.69 -14.36
N TYR A 92 15.59 -16.33 -15.44
CA TYR A 92 14.97 -17.57 -15.98
C TYR A 92 15.91 -18.75 -15.82
N PRO A 93 15.84 -19.50 -14.73
CA PRO A 93 16.80 -20.58 -14.46
C PRO A 93 16.79 -21.70 -15.50
N PHE A 94 15.66 -21.92 -16.17
CA PHE A 94 15.53 -23.03 -17.12
C PHE A 94 15.72 -22.65 -18.59
N ARG A 95 16.04 -21.42 -18.92
CA ARG A 95 16.26 -20.91 -20.30
C ARG A 95 15.14 -21.21 -21.32
N SER A 96 14.07 -21.86 -20.92
CA SER A 96 12.94 -22.17 -21.80
C SER A 96 12.05 -20.94 -22.04
N ARG A 97 11.31 -20.92 -23.16
CA ARG A 97 10.35 -19.84 -23.42
C ARG A 97 9.21 -19.81 -22.40
N ASN A 98 8.85 -20.99 -21.90
CA ASN A 98 7.79 -21.16 -20.92
C ASN A 98 8.47 -21.55 -19.64
N SER A 99 8.68 -20.62 -18.76
CA SER A 99 9.50 -20.92 -17.60
C SER A 99 9.15 -20.11 -16.37
N LEU A 100 9.47 -20.73 -15.27
CA LEU A 100 9.59 -20.06 -14.00
C LEU A 100 10.61 -18.94 -14.12
N HIS A 101 10.30 -17.79 -13.54
CA HIS A 101 11.27 -16.72 -13.37
C HIS A 101 11.21 -16.14 -11.94
N VAL A 102 12.32 -15.56 -11.55
CA VAL A 102 12.46 -14.78 -10.32
C VAL A 102 12.65 -13.32 -10.73
N SER A 103 11.84 -12.44 -10.19
CA SER A 103 11.89 -11.00 -10.48
C SER A 103 12.49 -10.22 -9.31
N LEU A 104 13.31 -9.22 -9.61
CA LEU A 104 13.84 -8.25 -8.65
C LEU A 104 13.83 -6.87 -9.31
N GLY A 105 13.31 -5.88 -8.60
CA GLY A 105 13.19 -4.54 -9.14
C GLY A 105 12.50 -3.59 -8.21
N GLY A 106 11.70 -2.70 -8.75
CA GLY A 106 10.98 -1.72 -7.96
C GLY A 106 10.00 -0.90 -8.77
N ARG A 107 9.33 -0.02 -8.07
CA ARG A 107 8.38 0.92 -8.65
C ARG A 107 8.46 2.29 -7.99
N ILE A 108 8.13 3.32 -8.73
CA ILE A 108 7.93 4.68 -8.25
C ILE A 108 6.57 5.17 -8.74
N GLY A 109 5.83 5.88 -7.91
CA GLY A 109 4.49 6.33 -8.28
C GLY A 109 4.08 7.64 -7.63
N ALA A 110 3.34 8.44 -8.38
CA ALA A 110 2.65 9.61 -7.87
C ALA A 110 1.34 9.18 -7.19
N ASN A 111 1.00 9.82 -6.09
CA ASN A 111 -0.27 9.61 -5.42
C ASN A 111 -1.35 10.46 -6.10
N LEU A 112 -2.39 9.80 -6.61
CA LEU A 112 -3.52 10.44 -7.28
C LEU A 112 -4.64 10.85 -6.32
N SER A 113 -4.61 10.36 -5.08
CA SER A 113 -5.66 10.57 -4.09
C SER A 113 -5.07 10.83 -2.69
N PRO A 114 -4.28 11.89 -2.50
CA PRO A 114 -3.57 12.13 -1.25
C PRO A 114 -4.50 12.32 -0.04
N ASP A 115 -5.75 12.71 -0.26
CA ASP A 115 -6.74 13.01 0.77
C ASP A 115 -7.75 11.87 1.00
N ASN A 116 -7.53 10.70 0.39
CA ASN A 116 -8.49 9.59 0.48
C ASN A 116 -8.37 8.87 1.82
N LEU A 117 -9.14 9.36 2.78
CA LEU A 117 -9.23 8.90 4.15
C LEU A 117 -10.71 8.81 4.55
N SER A 118 -11.07 7.79 5.30
CA SER A 118 -12.36 7.66 5.95
C SER A 118 -12.18 7.44 7.45
N TYR A 119 -13.06 8.07 8.21
CA TYR A 119 -13.08 7.98 9.66
C TYR A 119 -14.49 7.62 10.14
N THR A 120 -14.57 6.68 11.06
CA THR A 120 -15.81 6.29 11.73
C THR A 120 -15.54 6.12 13.21
N GLY A 121 -16.49 6.48 14.06
CA GLY A 121 -16.35 6.35 15.51
C GLY A 121 -17.66 6.57 16.22
N ASN A 122 -17.68 6.30 17.51
CA ASN A 122 -18.85 6.46 18.38
C ASN A 122 -18.79 7.72 19.28
N GLN A 123 -17.93 8.70 18.97
CA GLN A 123 -17.78 9.92 19.77
C GLN A 123 -19.04 10.82 19.80
N GLU A 124 -19.99 10.58 18.91
CA GLU A 124 -21.29 11.29 18.89
C GLU A 124 -22.33 10.67 19.84
N ASP A 125 -22.02 9.51 20.44
CA ASP A 125 -22.86 8.92 21.46
C ASP A 125 -22.98 9.89 22.65
N GLU A 126 -24.16 9.92 23.30
CA GLU A 126 -24.49 10.88 24.36
C GLU A 126 -23.43 10.95 25.46
N LYS A 127 -22.86 9.80 25.83
CA LYS A 127 -21.80 9.68 26.87
C LYS A 127 -20.49 10.38 26.49
N PHE A 128 -20.19 10.57 25.19
CA PHE A 128 -18.95 11.20 24.70
C PHE A 128 -19.19 12.61 24.20
N SER A 129 -20.37 12.90 23.64
CA SER A 129 -20.70 14.25 23.16
C SER A 129 -20.70 15.27 24.29
N ALA A 130 -21.09 14.88 25.49
CA ALA A 130 -21.00 15.71 26.70
C ALA A 130 -19.56 16.10 27.09
N LEU A 131 -18.54 15.37 26.61
CA LEU A 131 -17.12 15.65 26.84
C LEU A 131 -16.52 16.64 25.83
N GLY A 132 -17.32 17.13 24.88
CA GLY A 132 -16.89 18.12 23.90
C GLY A 132 -16.02 17.56 22.77
N TYR A 133 -16.09 16.27 22.47
CA TYR A 133 -15.41 15.72 21.29
C TYR A 133 -16.00 16.28 20.01
N PRO A 134 -15.17 16.62 19.00
CA PRO A 134 -15.69 17.04 17.70
C PRO A 134 -16.48 15.90 17.04
N GLY A 135 -17.49 16.23 16.25
CA GLY A 135 -18.30 15.24 15.53
C GLY A 135 -17.48 14.41 14.54
N VAL A 136 -17.99 13.23 14.18
CA VAL A 136 -17.31 12.29 13.28
C VAL A 136 -16.90 12.95 11.96
N LYS A 137 -17.79 13.70 11.33
CA LYS A 137 -17.50 14.39 10.06
C LYS A 137 -16.45 15.49 10.19
N GLU A 138 -16.48 16.22 11.29
CA GLU A 138 -15.49 17.26 11.56
C GLU A 138 -14.12 16.65 11.81
N THR A 139 -14.05 15.59 12.61
CA THR A 139 -12.81 14.83 12.84
C THR A 139 -12.25 14.28 11.53
N GLU A 140 -13.08 13.69 10.67
CA GLU A 140 -12.65 13.20 9.36
C GLU A 140 -12.05 14.33 8.50
N ARG A 141 -12.72 15.49 8.47
CA ARG A 141 -12.22 16.65 7.72
C ARG A 141 -10.86 17.11 8.24
N LEU A 142 -10.71 17.25 9.56
CA LEU A 142 -9.46 17.66 10.19
C LEU A 142 -8.33 16.65 9.93
N LEU A 143 -8.65 15.35 9.95
CA LEU A 143 -7.68 14.30 9.64
C LEU A 143 -7.27 14.31 8.16
N ARG A 144 -8.17 14.55 7.24
CA ARG A 144 -7.85 14.72 5.80
C ARG A 144 -6.92 15.89 5.54
N ASP A 145 -7.08 16.98 6.26
CA ASP A 145 -6.20 18.16 6.14
C ASP A 145 -4.80 17.88 6.71
N LYS A 146 -4.71 17.05 7.74
CA LYS A 146 -3.45 16.77 8.45
C LYS A 146 -2.69 15.56 7.91
N LEU A 147 -3.39 14.54 7.43
CA LEU A 147 -2.82 13.27 6.99
C LEU A 147 -2.85 13.19 5.46
N LYS A 148 -1.75 13.54 4.82
CA LYS A 148 -1.64 13.49 3.35
C LYS A 148 -0.86 12.27 2.89
N GLY A 149 -1.42 11.55 1.94
CA GLY A 149 -0.72 10.47 1.27
C GLY A 149 0.44 10.99 0.42
N ARG A 150 1.57 10.30 0.46
CA ARG A 150 2.82 10.68 -0.24
C ARG A 150 2.99 9.92 -1.56
N PRO A 151 3.85 10.42 -2.47
CA PRO A 151 4.37 9.60 -3.55
C PRO A 151 5.10 8.37 -3.02
N ASP A 152 5.18 7.34 -3.83
CA ASP A 152 5.79 6.06 -3.47
C ASP A 152 7.08 5.80 -4.21
N ALA A 153 8.04 5.19 -3.51
CA ALA A 153 9.16 4.46 -4.08
C ALA A 153 9.27 3.13 -3.33
N ALA A 154 9.23 2.02 -4.03
CA ALA A 154 9.25 0.69 -3.43
C ALA A 154 10.23 -0.23 -4.15
N LEU A 155 10.90 -1.08 -3.37
CA LEU A 155 11.60 -2.26 -3.88
C LEU A 155 10.65 -3.44 -3.90
N GLY A 156 10.84 -4.33 -4.87
CA GLY A 156 10.01 -5.52 -5.00
C GLY A 156 10.76 -6.69 -5.59
N GLY A 157 10.28 -7.87 -5.26
CA GLY A 157 10.77 -9.11 -5.82
C GLY A 157 9.72 -10.19 -5.75
N GLY A 158 9.84 -11.20 -6.58
CA GLY A 158 8.84 -12.24 -6.64
C GLY A 158 9.23 -13.42 -7.52
N ILE A 159 8.25 -14.26 -7.73
CA ILE A 159 8.32 -15.41 -8.61
C ILE A 159 7.15 -15.38 -9.59
N GLY A 160 7.38 -15.80 -10.80
CA GLY A 160 6.33 -15.88 -11.80
C GLY A 160 6.52 -17.03 -12.75
N TYR A 161 5.48 -17.31 -13.51
CA TYR A 161 5.47 -18.36 -14.51
C TYR A 161 4.83 -17.88 -15.81
N GLU A 162 5.53 -18.11 -16.92
CA GLU A 162 5.06 -17.84 -18.27
C GLU A 162 4.56 -19.12 -18.91
N PHE A 163 3.29 -19.16 -19.26
CA PHE A 163 2.67 -20.30 -19.94
C PHE A 163 2.93 -20.29 -21.45
N PRO A 164 2.91 -21.47 -22.11
CA PRO A 164 3.15 -21.60 -23.57
C PRO A 164 2.23 -20.75 -24.43
N PHE A 165 1.01 -20.55 -23.98
CA PHE A 165 -0.03 -19.80 -24.69
C PHE A 165 -0.02 -18.29 -24.40
N GLY A 166 0.98 -17.80 -23.65
CA GLY A 166 1.20 -16.36 -23.41
C GLY A 166 0.64 -15.85 -22.10
N MET A 167 -0.10 -16.64 -21.33
CA MET A 167 -0.53 -16.22 -19.98
C MET A 167 0.67 -16.13 -19.03
N THR A 168 0.66 -15.18 -18.11
CA THR A 168 1.62 -15.05 -17.02
C THR A 168 0.91 -15.02 -15.69
N VAL A 169 1.54 -15.56 -14.67
CA VAL A 169 1.09 -15.48 -13.28
C VAL A 169 2.29 -15.11 -12.43
N ASP A 170 2.21 -14.00 -11.70
CA ASP A 170 3.30 -13.48 -10.87
C ASP A 170 2.81 -13.26 -9.45
N LEU A 171 3.62 -13.66 -8.47
CA LEU A 171 3.49 -13.35 -7.07
C LEU A 171 4.67 -12.48 -6.67
N ARG A 172 4.41 -11.23 -6.30
CA ARG A 172 5.43 -10.24 -5.95
C ARG A 172 5.19 -9.68 -4.55
N TYR A 173 6.26 -9.42 -3.84
CA TYR A 173 6.28 -8.65 -2.61
C TYR A 173 6.94 -7.30 -2.85
N HIS A 174 6.32 -6.22 -2.35
CA HIS A 174 6.83 -4.86 -2.43
C HIS A 174 6.98 -4.27 -1.03
N TYR A 175 8.10 -3.62 -0.80
CA TYR A 175 8.37 -2.84 0.40
C TYR A 175 8.64 -1.39 0.02
N SER A 176 7.82 -0.48 0.54
CA SER A 176 7.98 0.96 0.29
C SER A 176 9.16 1.51 1.06
N LEU A 177 10.02 2.25 0.37
CA LEU A 177 11.16 2.97 0.95
C LEU A 177 10.73 4.36 1.49
N THR A 178 9.58 4.83 1.05
CA THR A 178 9.00 6.11 1.46
C THR A 178 7.85 5.91 2.44
N ASN A 179 7.68 6.85 3.35
CA ASN A 179 6.52 6.90 4.22
C ASN A 179 5.24 7.08 3.39
N SER A 180 4.19 6.36 3.72
CA SER A 180 2.92 6.40 2.99
C SER A 180 2.13 7.67 3.29
N ILE A 181 2.26 8.19 4.51
CA ILE A 181 1.51 9.35 5.01
C ILE A 181 2.49 10.41 5.50
N LYS A 182 2.21 11.67 5.15
CA LYS A 182 2.87 12.84 5.72
C LYS A 182 1.90 13.49 6.71
N THR A 183 2.38 13.81 7.90
CA THR A 183 1.67 14.64 8.87
C THR A 183 2.06 16.10 8.65
N GLU A 184 1.09 16.99 8.46
CA GLU A 184 1.39 18.41 8.17
C GLU A 184 1.56 19.28 9.42
N THR A 185 1.16 18.79 10.60
CA THR A 185 1.31 19.59 11.83
C THR A 185 1.69 18.75 13.03
N ASN A 186 2.66 19.26 13.77
CA ASN A 186 3.16 18.74 15.04
C ASN A 186 2.27 19.10 16.25
N THR A 187 0.96 19.29 16.05
CA THR A 187 0.05 19.80 17.09
C THR A 187 -0.12 18.85 18.28
N TYR A 188 0.31 17.57 18.15
CA TYR A 188 0.14 16.55 19.17
C TYR A 188 1.45 15.83 19.54
N ASN A 189 2.62 16.41 19.34
CA ASN A 189 3.91 15.73 19.54
C ASN A 189 4.00 14.38 18.78
N TRP A 190 3.35 14.31 17.63
CA TRP A 190 3.42 13.14 16.79
C TRP A 190 4.79 13.07 16.17
N VAL A 191 5.60 12.20 16.69
CA VAL A 191 6.87 11.88 16.06
C VAL A 191 6.53 11.30 14.70
N GLU A 192 7.02 11.94 13.64
CA GLU A 192 6.94 11.39 12.29
C GLU A 192 7.70 10.06 12.31
N GLN A 193 6.97 8.98 12.45
CA GLN A 193 7.55 7.66 12.52
C GLN A 193 7.52 7.00 11.16
N ASP A 194 8.43 6.08 10.94
CA ASP A 194 8.51 5.30 9.72
C ASP A 194 7.21 4.52 9.50
N ASN A 195 6.39 4.98 8.54
CA ASN A 195 5.14 4.34 8.16
C ASN A 195 5.21 3.76 6.75
N HIS A 196 6.07 2.77 6.59
CA HIS A 196 6.28 2.08 5.31
C HIS A 196 5.13 1.13 4.99
N ASN A 197 4.77 1.06 3.73
CA ASN A 197 3.77 0.11 3.24
C ASN A 197 4.44 -1.17 2.76
N GLN A 198 3.79 -2.29 3.02
CA GLN A 198 4.15 -3.61 2.52
C GLN A 198 2.98 -4.16 1.72
N GLN A 199 3.27 -4.81 0.61
CA GLN A 199 2.24 -5.39 -0.25
C GLN A 199 2.69 -6.73 -0.79
N ILE A 200 1.83 -7.74 -0.67
CA ILE A 200 1.92 -8.99 -1.41
C ILE A 200 0.89 -8.91 -2.54
N GLU A 201 1.32 -9.15 -3.76
CA GLU A 201 0.52 -8.94 -4.96
C GLU A 201 0.56 -10.18 -5.86
N LEU A 202 -0.61 -10.64 -6.29
CA LEU A 202 -0.79 -11.67 -7.30
C LEU A 202 -1.31 -11.01 -8.58
N THR A 203 -0.60 -11.19 -9.68
CA THR A 203 -1.00 -10.68 -10.99
C THR A 203 -1.19 -11.82 -11.98
N VAL A 204 -2.18 -11.66 -12.85
CA VAL A 204 -2.42 -12.51 -14.01
C VAL A 204 -2.36 -11.61 -15.25
N GLY A 205 -1.53 -11.97 -16.19
CA GLY A 205 -1.30 -11.19 -17.39
C GLY A 205 -1.38 -12.04 -18.68
N TYR A 206 -1.29 -11.35 -19.79
CA TYR A 206 -1.18 -11.97 -21.11
C TYR A 206 -0.14 -11.23 -21.94
N MET A 207 0.85 -11.97 -22.46
CA MET A 207 1.92 -11.44 -23.29
C MET A 207 1.52 -11.45 -24.77
N ILE A 208 1.58 -10.28 -25.39
CA ILE A 208 1.42 -10.10 -26.84
C ILE A 208 2.82 -9.96 -27.43
N LYS A 209 3.19 -10.84 -28.35
CA LYS A 209 4.47 -10.74 -29.05
C LYS A 209 4.41 -9.65 -30.10
N ILE A 210 5.26 -8.65 -29.93
CA ILE A 210 5.51 -7.64 -30.95
C ILE A 210 6.67 -8.13 -31.81
N LYS A 211 6.44 -8.25 -33.12
CA LYS A 211 7.47 -8.68 -34.10
C LYS A 211 8.33 -7.48 -34.51
#